data_689a85129c99a83ecc3e342fb0d7d5fe
#
_entry.id   689a85129c99a83ecc3e342fb0d7d5fe
#
_cell.length_a   1.000
_cell.length_b   1.000
_cell.length_c   1.000
_cell.angle_alpha   90.00
_cell.angle_beta   90.00
_cell.angle_gamma   90.00
#
_symmetry.space_group_name_H-M   'P 1'
#
loop_
_entity.id
_entity.type
_entity.pdbx_description
1 polymer ?
#
loop_
_entity_poly.entity_id
_entity_poly.type
_entity_poly.pdbx_seq_one_letter_code
_entity_poly.pdbx_strand_id
1 'polypeptide(L)'
;ACGLLTVCFAEKWVAHVLLAVCVVSFSIGMIAMAAYKRAVKYAMNDIFRENDTTAGNIITNIAIPCVLFDSDGKIAWSNDAFSELYPGTDICRLIPDMDPRFPNNAQSIEYNGQHFQLMSMPVQRIRTETRLTFQYWLDRTEALHYSRLYEEQMPTVGLIQVDNYDDLMTDRQFHRNSVLSEVERRVSDFVTAMEGVYRRYDNSKFFFVFEAKRIAELEQQRFTLLDEVREIDTGTGQPVTLSISIGV
;
A
#
# COMPACT_ATOMS: atom_id res chain seq x y z
N ALA A 1 -32.37 70.17 8.30
CA ALA A 1 -32.63 69.27 7.15
C ALA A 1 -31.39 69.11 6.22
N CYS A 2 -30.53 70.11 6.05
CA CYS A 2 -29.34 70.00 5.17
C CYS A 2 -28.24 69.11 5.69
N GLY A 3 -28.06 68.97 7.01
CA GLY A 3 -26.96 68.15 7.57
C GLY A 3 -27.16 66.65 7.43
N LEU A 4 -28.38 66.14 7.39
CA LEU A 4 -28.69 64.72 7.22
C LEU A 4 -28.47 64.25 5.77
N LEU A 5 -28.73 65.12 4.80
CA LEU A 5 -28.51 64.84 3.37
C LEU A 5 -26.99 64.69 3.03
N THR A 6 -26.14 65.51 3.65
CA THR A 6 -24.70 65.49 3.42
C THR A 6 -24.05 64.21 4.03
N VAL A 7 -24.53 63.71 5.17
CA VAL A 7 -24.05 62.46 5.79
C VAL A 7 -24.45 61.25 4.93
N CYS A 8 -25.68 61.16 4.45
CA CYS A 8 -26.12 60.07 3.55
C CYS A 8 -25.39 60.05 2.20
N PHE A 9 -24.99 61.21 1.67
CA PHE A 9 -24.18 61.26 0.44
C PHE A 9 -22.75 60.84 0.69
N ALA A 10 -22.17 61.21 1.83
CA ALA A 10 -20.81 60.79 2.21
C ALA A 10 -20.72 59.26 2.42
N GLU A 11 -21.71 58.64 3.09
CA GLU A 11 -21.73 57.17 3.25
C GLU A 11 -21.81 56.41 1.93
N LYS A 12 -22.63 56.84 1.01
CA LYS A 12 -22.72 56.23 -0.33
C LYS A 12 -21.42 56.38 -1.13
N TRP A 13 -20.77 57.54 -1.03
CA TRP A 13 -19.48 57.79 -1.69
C TRP A 13 -18.36 56.87 -1.14
N VAL A 14 -18.28 56.73 0.18
CA VAL A 14 -17.34 55.83 0.85
C VAL A 14 -17.57 54.36 0.44
N ALA A 15 -18.84 53.94 0.35
CA ALA A 15 -19.18 52.59 -0.11
C ALA A 15 -18.75 52.33 -1.55
N HIS A 16 -18.92 53.31 -2.45
CA HIS A 16 -18.46 53.16 -3.83
C HIS A 16 -16.95 53.17 -3.98
N VAL A 17 -16.22 53.93 -3.18
CA VAL A 17 -14.76 53.95 -3.16
C VAL A 17 -14.25 52.63 -2.63
N LEU A 18 -14.82 52.08 -1.56
CA LEU A 18 -14.45 50.73 -1.01
C LEU A 18 -14.71 49.64 -2.03
N LEU A 19 -15.84 49.65 -2.71
CA LEU A 19 -16.16 48.69 -3.77
C LEU A 19 -15.13 48.78 -4.92
N ALA A 20 -14.78 49.99 -5.36
CA ALA A 20 -13.80 50.22 -6.42
C ALA A 20 -12.40 49.67 -5.99
N VAL A 21 -11.97 49.92 -4.75
CA VAL A 21 -10.71 49.38 -4.21
C VAL A 21 -10.74 47.85 -4.16
N CYS A 22 -11.86 47.25 -3.75
CA CYS A 22 -11.99 45.78 -3.77
C CYS A 22 -11.90 45.19 -5.18
N VAL A 23 -12.57 45.79 -6.15
CA VAL A 23 -12.55 45.37 -7.56
C VAL A 23 -11.14 45.50 -8.15
N VAL A 24 -10.46 46.62 -7.89
CA VAL A 24 -9.07 46.83 -8.35
C VAL A 24 -8.13 45.84 -7.70
N SER A 25 -8.22 45.59 -6.38
CA SER A 25 -7.40 44.64 -5.66
C SER A 25 -7.62 43.20 -6.18
N PHE A 26 -8.88 42.83 -6.43
CA PHE A 26 -9.21 41.53 -7.03
C PHE A 26 -8.65 41.37 -8.44
N SER A 27 -8.77 42.44 -9.26
CA SER A 27 -8.23 42.44 -10.63
C SER A 27 -6.72 42.32 -10.65
N ILE A 28 -6.01 43.02 -9.76
CA ILE A 28 -4.55 42.93 -9.61
C ILE A 28 -4.17 41.49 -9.16
N GLY A 29 -4.90 40.88 -8.21
CA GLY A 29 -4.69 39.52 -7.78
C GLY A 29 -4.86 38.50 -8.92
N MET A 30 -5.90 38.68 -9.74
CA MET A 30 -6.14 37.83 -10.92
C MET A 30 -5.03 37.95 -11.96
N ILE A 31 -4.56 39.18 -12.23
CA ILE A 31 -3.46 39.43 -13.18
C ILE A 31 -2.15 38.84 -12.64
N ALA A 32 -1.84 39.01 -11.35
CA ALA A 32 -0.68 38.46 -10.71
C ALA A 32 -0.71 36.92 -10.74
N MET A 33 -1.85 36.29 -10.51
CA MET A 33 -2.03 34.85 -10.58
C MET A 33 -1.86 34.31 -12.02
N ALA A 34 -2.42 35.04 -13.01
CA ALA A 34 -2.23 34.69 -14.41
C ALA A 34 -0.76 34.85 -14.87
N ALA A 35 -0.08 35.90 -14.40
CA ALA A 35 1.34 36.11 -14.65
C ALA A 35 2.20 35.03 -14.00
N TYR A 36 1.88 34.62 -12.76
CA TYR A 36 2.55 33.52 -12.07
C TYR A 36 2.38 32.19 -12.83
N LYS A 37 1.16 31.83 -13.23
CA LYS A 37 0.90 30.61 -14.04
C LYS A 37 1.67 30.65 -15.36
N ARG A 38 1.74 31.81 -16.03
CA ARG A 38 2.56 31.95 -17.24
C ARG A 38 4.04 31.82 -16.97
N ALA A 39 4.54 32.44 -15.89
CA ALA A 39 5.95 32.39 -15.53
C ALA A 39 6.38 30.95 -15.20
N VAL A 40 5.53 30.17 -14.51
CA VAL A 40 5.79 28.75 -14.23
C VAL A 40 5.75 27.93 -15.52
N LYS A 41 4.80 28.17 -16.40
CA LYS A 41 4.72 27.50 -17.71
C LYS A 41 5.96 27.84 -18.58
N TYR A 42 6.42 29.07 -18.57
CA TYR A 42 7.64 29.47 -19.26
C TYR A 42 8.90 28.86 -18.61
N ALA A 43 8.91 28.72 -17.28
CA ALA A 43 10.03 28.10 -16.57
C ALA A 43 10.15 26.61 -16.88
N MET A 44 9.01 25.92 -16.98
CA MET A 44 9.01 24.52 -17.43
C MET A 44 9.51 24.41 -18.87
N ASN A 45 9.02 25.27 -19.77
CA ASN A 45 9.51 25.29 -21.14
C ASN A 45 11.01 25.60 -21.22
N ASP A 46 11.57 26.41 -20.30
CA ASP A 46 12.99 26.74 -20.28
C ASP A 46 13.85 25.57 -19.73
N ILE A 47 13.36 24.88 -18.70
CA ILE A 47 14.02 23.68 -18.17
C ILE A 47 14.07 22.56 -19.26
N PHE A 48 13.04 22.46 -20.08
CA PHE A 48 12.95 21.45 -21.15
C PHE A 48 13.48 21.96 -22.50
N ARG A 49 13.62 23.26 -22.69
CA ARG A 49 14.07 23.84 -23.96
C ARG A 49 15.60 23.91 -24.12
N GLU A 50 16.34 23.91 -23.04
CA GLU A 50 17.81 23.93 -23.08
C GLU A 50 18.40 22.55 -23.44
N ASN A 51 17.62 21.47 -23.31
CA ASN A 51 18.04 20.11 -23.65
C ASN A 51 16.93 19.29 -24.34
N ASP A 52 16.65 19.63 -25.60
CA ASP A 52 15.81 18.81 -26.48
C ASP A 52 14.25 18.89 -26.28
N THR A 53 13.58 19.39 -27.29
CA THR A 53 12.11 19.39 -27.43
C THR A 53 11.49 18.00 -27.27
N THR A 54 12.27 16.93 -27.42
CA THR A 54 11.87 15.55 -27.27
C THR A 54 11.63 15.15 -25.81
N ALA A 55 12.48 15.58 -24.86
CA ALA A 55 12.36 15.22 -23.45
C ALA A 55 11.12 15.87 -22.80
N GLY A 56 10.82 17.12 -23.14
CA GLY A 56 9.60 17.80 -22.66
C GLY A 56 8.32 17.12 -23.13
N ASN A 57 8.29 16.70 -24.40
CA ASN A 57 7.15 15.99 -24.96
C ASN A 57 6.98 14.59 -24.35
N ILE A 58 8.07 13.90 -24.01
CA ILE A 58 8.01 12.59 -23.34
C ILE A 58 7.34 12.72 -21.98
N ILE A 59 7.78 13.66 -21.13
CA ILE A 59 7.23 13.82 -19.77
C ILE A 59 5.77 14.26 -19.79
N THR A 60 5.38 15.07 -20.77
CA THR A 60 3.99 15.51 -20.90
C THR A 60 3.06 14.38 -21.31
N ASN A 61 3.52 13.47 -22.18
CA ASN A 61 2.70 12.39 -22.75
C ASN A 61 2.92 11.02 -22.12
N ILE A 62 3.83 10.92 -21.12
CA ILE A 62 4.00 9.65 -20.42
C ILE A 62 2.76 9.32 -19.59
N ALA A 63 2.38 8.04 -19.59
CA ALA A 63 1.24 7.54 -18.81
C ALA A 63 1.49 7.52 -17.28
N ILE A 64 2.70 7.85 -16.84
CA ILE A 64 3.03 7.95 -15.42
C ILE A 64 2.59 9.33 -14.91
N PRO A 65 1.76 9.41 -13.87
CA PRO A 65 1.37 10.68 -13.26
C PRO A 65 2.57 11.46 -12.75
N CYS A 66 2.76 12.67 -13.26
CA CYS A 66 3.85 13.57 -12.90
C CYS A 66 3.32 14.93 -12.47
N VAL A 67 3.87 15.47 -11.40
CA VAL A 67 3.48 16.76 -10.83
C VAL A 67 4.68 17.56 -10.39
N LEU A 68 4.61 18.87 -10.53
CA LEU A 68 5.58 19.85 -10.02
C LEU A 68 4.83 20.77 -9.05
N PHE A 69 5.31 20.92 -7.83
CA PHE A 69 4.71 21.79 -6.81
C PHE A 69 5.77 22.63 -6.09
N ASP A 70 5.31 23.72 -5.48
CA ASP A 70 6.17 24.62 -4.73
C ASP A 70 6.28 24.23 -3.24
N SER A 71 7.04 25.01 -2.47
CA SER A 71 7.23 24.81 -1.03
C SER A 71 5.97 24.91 -0.19
N ASP A 72 4.90 25.48 -0.74
CA ASP A 72 3.59 25.60 -0.08
C ASP A 72 2.63 24.49 -0.50
N GLY A 73 3.08 23.55 -1.33
CA GLY A 73 2.30 22.43 -1.83
C GLY A 73 1.37 22.77 -3.00
N LYS A 74 1.48 23.99 -3.55
CA LYS A 74 0.66 24.37 -4.71
C LYS A 74 1.21 23.77 -5.98
N ILE A 75 0.35 23.11 -6.75
CA ILE A 75 0.69 22.50 -8.01
C ILE A 75 0.96 23.59 -9.04
N ALA A 76 2.22 23.62 -9.48
CA ALA A 76 2.72 24.54 -10.51
C ALA A 76 2.51 23.96 -11.91
N TRP A 77 2.65 22.64 -12.07
CA TRP A 77 2.45 21.92 -13.31
C TRP A 77 2.13 20.44 -13.02
N SER A 78 1.38 19.82 -13.92
CA SER A 78 1.11 18.39 -13.95
C SER A 78 0.95 17.94 -15.39
N ASN A 79 1.25 16.67 -15.66
CA ASN A 79 0.91 16.07 -16.95
C ASN A 79 -0.56 15.62 -16.97
N ASP A 80 -1.02 15.17 -18.15
CA ASP A 80 -2.42 14.76 -18.33
C ASP A 80 -2.77 13.58 -17.41
N ALA A 81 -1.88 12.58 -17.27
CA ALA A 81 -2.09 11.42 -16.40
C ALA A 81 -2.29 11.82 -14.93
N PHE A 82 -1.54 12.82 -14.41
CA PHE A 82 -1.76 13.31 -13.05
C PHE A 82 -3.04 14.12 -12.93
N SER A 83 -3.35 14.95 -13.94
CA SER A 83 -4.55 15.79 -13.94
C SER A 83 -5.85 14.97 -13.97
N GLU A 84 -5.83 13.82 -14.66
CA GLU A 84 -6.92 12.84 -14.67
C GLU A 84 -7.06 12.14 -13.31
N LEU A 85 -5.93 11.79 -12.68
CA LEU A 85 -5.91 11.16 -11.38
C LEU A 85 -6.38 12.11 -10.27
N TYR A 86 -5.88 13.35 -10.28
CA TYR A 86 -6.18 14.38 -9.29
C TYR A 86 -6.40 15.76 -9.92
N PRO A 87 -7.63 16.23 -10.03
CA PRO A 87 -7.95 17.55 -10.61
C PRO A 87 -7.74 18.72 -9.65
N GLY A 88 -7.17 18.49 -8.45
CA GLY A 88 -6.90 19.52 -7.46
C GLY A 88 -5.73 20.43 -7.80
N THR A 89 -5.51 21.48 -7.01
CA THR A 89 -4.44 22.46 -7.20
C THR A 89 -3.43 22.49 -6.06
N ASP A 90 -3.61 21.62 -5.05
CA ASP A 90 -2.83 21.60 -3.83
C ASP A 90 -2.53 20.15 -3.45
N ILE A 91 -1.25 19.77 -3.49
CA ILE A 91 -0.81 18.41 -3.19
C ILE A 91 -0.97 18.05 -1.71
N CYS A 92 -0.90 19.03 -0.81
CA CYS A 92 -1.08 18.79 0.63
C CYS A 92 -2.51 18.37 1.00
N ARG A 93 -3.50 18.67 0.16
CA ARG A 93 -4.87 18.16 0.35
C ARG A 93 -4.99 16.69 -0.02
N LEU A 94 -4.14 16.23 -0.93
CA LEU A 94 -4.10 14.85 -1.37
C LEU A 94 -3.26 14.00 -0.42
N ILE A 95 -2.17 14.56 0.09
CA ILE A 95 -1.24 13.90 1.02
C ILE A 95 -1.05 14.80 2.24
N PRO A 96 -1.97 14.77 3.24
CA PRO A 96 -1.94 15.68 4.39
C PRO A 96 -0.66 15.59 5.23
N ASP A 97 -0.05 14.41 5.30
CA ASP A 97 1.15 14.15 6.11
C ASP A 97 2.47 14.48 5.38
N MET A 98 2.40 14.98 4.16
CA MET A 98 3.60 15.36 3.40
C MET A 98 4.02 16.79 3.73
N ASP A 99 5.29 16.98 4.13
CA ASP A 99 5.90 18.31 4.13
C ASP A 99 6.40 18.62 2.71
N PRO A 100 5.79 19.57 1.99
CA PRO A 100 6.18 19.90 0.61
C PRO A 100 7.60 20.46 0.49
N ARG A 101 8.19 20.93 1.60
CA ARG A 101 9.57 21.42 1.65
C ARG A 101 10.60 20.30 1.74
N PHE A 102 10.19 19.16 2.33
CA PHE A 102 11.05 18.00 2.54
C PHE A 102 10.29 16.71 2.21
N PRO A 103 9.83 16.53 0.96
CA PRO A 103 9.10 15.34 0.60
C PRO A 103 10.01 14.10 0.71
N ASN A 104 9.51 13.06 1.35
CA ASN A 104 10.22 11.78 1.41
C ASN A 104 10.43 11.22 0.00
N ASN A 105 11.63 10.73 -0.27
CA ASN A 105 12.01 10.21 -1.60
C ASN A 105 11.26 8.92 -2.00
N ALA A 106 10.61 8.23 -1.06
CA ALA A 106 9.86 7.01 -1.36
C ALA A 106 8.71 6.88 -0.36
N GLN A 107 7.62 7.59 -0.59
CA GLN A 107 6.40 7.49 0.20
C GLN A 107 5.40 6.62 -0.56
N SER A 108 4.72 5.71 0.14
CA SER A 108 3.61 4.94 -0.43
C SER A 108 2.30 5.52 0.06
N ILE A 109 1.35 5.66 -0.85
CA ILE A 109 -0.01 6.10 -0.53
C ILE A 109 -1.03 5.20 -1.23
N GLU A 110 -2.21 5.12 -0.64
CA GLU A 110 -3.39 4.54 -1.28
C GLU A 110 -4.33 5.67 -1.70
N TYR A 111 -4.69 5.69 -2.98
CA TYR A 111 -5.61 6.67 -3.53
C TYR A 111 -6.53 6.02 -4.56
N ASN A 112 -7.85 6.25 -4.43
CA ASN A 112 -8.88 5.65 -5.29
C ASN A 112 -8.78 4.12 -5.41
N GLY A 113 -8.34 3.42 -4.35
CA GLY A 113 -8.17 1.96 -4.36
C GLY A 113 -6.92 1.47 -5.10
N GLN A 114 -6.05 2.37 -5.51
CA GLN A 114 -4.75 2.07 -6.12
C GLN A 114 -3.62 2.42 -5.16
N HIS A 115 -2.55 1.63 -5.20
CA HIS A 115 -1.36 1.83 -4.39
C HIS A 115 -0.28 2.51 -5.21
N PHE A 116 0.10 3.72 -4.83
CA PHE A 116 1.15 4.48 -5.51
C PHE A 116 2.40 4.57 -4.67
N GLN A 117 3.53 4.40 -5.31
CA GLN A 117 4.83 4.75 -4.78
C GLN A 117 5.23 6.11 -5.35
N LEU A 118 5.42 7.09 -4.47
CA LEU A 118 5.77 8.45 -4.81
C LEU A 118 7.29 8.60 -4.80
N MET A 119 7.83 9.15 -5.88
CA MET A 119 9.26 9.46 -5.99
C MET A 119 9.41 10.96 -6.18
N SER A 120 10.04 11.60 -5.21
CA SER A 120 10.20 13.06 -5.17
C SER A 120 11.65 13.47 -5.40
N MET A 121 11.86 14.50 -6.19
CA MET A 121 13.18 15.10 -6.39
C MET A 121 13.12 16.63 -6.40
N PRO A 122 14.02 17.30 -5.71
CA PRO A 122 14.08 18.76 -5.73
C PRO A 122 14.57 19.26 -7.10
N VAL A 123 13.90 20.30 -7.59
CA VAL A 123 14.28 20.99 -8.82
C VAL A 123 14.66 22.41 -8.45
N GLN A 124 15.93 22.75 -8.61
CA GLN A 124 16.42 24.12 -8.38
C GLN A 124 16.41 24.90 -9.70
N ARG A 125 15.79 26.07 -9.65
CA ARG A 125 15.81 27.00 -10.77
C ARG A 125 17.03 27.89 -10.67
N ILE A 126 17.89 27.92 -11.72
CA ILE A 126 19.14 28.66 -11.75
C ILE A 126 18.94 30.19 -11.62
N ARG A 127 17.76 30.71 -11.89
CA ARG A 127 17.48 32.16 -11.92
C ARG A 127 16.53 32.71 -10.86
N THR A 128 15.93 31.84 -10.03
CA THR A 128 14.99 32.25 -8.95
C THR A 128 15.22 31.37 -7.75
N GLU A 129 15.14 31.92 -6.53
CA GLU A 129 15.24 31.14 -5.26
C GLU A 129 14.07 30.21 -5.00
N THR A 130 13.15 30.06 -5.94
CA THR A 130 11.95 29.22 -5.77
C THR A 130 12.36 27.76 -5.83
N ARG A 131 12.21 27.08 -4.72
CA ARG A 131 12.35 25.62 -4.65
C ARG A 131 11.08 24.98 -5.22
N LEU A 132 11.24 24.11 -6.19
CA LEU A 132 10.17 23.29 -6.73
C LEU A 132 10.51 21.83 -6.46
N THR A 133 9.49 21.01 -6.26
CA THR A 133 9.63 19.56 -6.15
C THR A 133 8.93 18.93 -7.34
N PHE A 134 9.67 18.12 -8.08
CA PHE A 134 9.12 17.20 -9.07
C PHE A 134 8.80 15.88 -8.41
N GLN A 135 7.59 15.36 -8.64
CA GLN A 135 7.16 14.09 -8.11
C GLN A 135 6.50 13.28 -9.22
N TYR A 136 6.82 11.99 -9.28
CA TYR A 136 6.12 11.04 -10.14
C TYR A 136 5.57 9.87 -9.31
N TRP A 137 4.48 9.31 -9.79
CA TRP A 137 3.68 8.33 -9.08
C TRP A 137 3.70 7.00 -9.81
N LEU A 138 4.30 6.00 -9.22
CA LEU A 138 4.35 4.65 -9.77
C LEU A 138 3.17 3.84 -9.21
N ASP A 139 2.28 3.40 -10.07
CA ASP A 139 1.24 2.44 -9.70
C ASP A 139 1.89 1.09 -9.38
N ARG A 140 1.71 0.66 -8.13
CA ARG A 140 2.23 -0.61 -7.61
C ARG A 140 1.11 -1.60 -7.29
N THR A 141 -0.13 -1.27 -7.64
CA THR A 141 -1.33 -2.06 -7.28
C THR A 141 -1.20 -3.51 -7.73
N GLU A 142 -0.92 -3.74 -9.01
CA GLU A 142 -0.73 -5.08 -9.52
C GLU A 142 0.49 -5.79 -8.92
N ALA A 143 1.61 -5.08 -8.79
CA ALA A 143 2.83 -5.65 -8.24
C ALA A 143 2.64 -6.10 -6.77
N LEU A 144 1.95 -5.31 -5.96
CA LEU A 144 1.61 -5.66 -4.58
C LEU A 144 0.61 -6.81 -4.52
N HIS A 145 -0.37 -6.82 -5.43
CA HIS A 145 -1.32 -7.92 -5.53
C HIS A 145 -0.62 -9.25 -5.85
N TYR A 146 0.24 -9.26 -6.87
CA TYR A 146 1.00 -10.46 -7.23
C TYR A 146 2.01 -10.87 -6.16
N SER A 147 2.65 -9.91 -5.47
CA SER A 147 3.54 -10.22 -4.35
C SER A 147 2.78 -10.91 -3.22
N ARG A 148 1.59 -10.42 -2.89
CA ARG A 148 0.73 -11.04 -1.87
C ARG A 148 0.28 -12.44 -2.29
N LEU A 149 -0.20 -12.60 -3.53
CA LEU A 149 -0.59 -13.91 -4.05
C LEU A 149 0.57 -14.90 -4.03
N TYR A 150 1.77 -14.45 -4.37
CA TYR A 150 2.96 -15.28 -4.33
C TYR A 150 3.26 -15.73 -2.89
N GLU A 151 3.22 -14.81 -1.92
CA GLU A 151 3.42 -15.13 -0.50
C GLU A 151 2.35 -16.09 0.03
N GLU A 152 1.08 -15.87 -0.31
CA GLU A 152 -0.05 -16.70 0.12
C GLU A 152 -0.01 -18.12 -0.48
N GLN A 153 0.42 -18.26 -1.73
CA GLN A 153 0.49 -19.54 -2.43
C GLN A 153 1.85 -20.25 -2.29
N MET A 154 2.77 -19.67 -1.54
CA MET A 154 4.09 -20.26 -1.33
C MET A 154 3.95 -21.63 -0.70
N PRO A 155 4.56 -22.70 -1.29
CA PRO A 155 4.48 -24.03 -0.73
C PRO A 155 5.24 -24.08 0.60
N THR A 156 4.52 -24.46 1.63
CA THR A 156 5.05 -24.64 2.99
C THR A 156 5.13 -26.12 3.29
N VAL A 157 6.23 -26.55 3.87
CA VAL A 157 6.47 -27.96 4.22
C VAL A 157 6.33 -28.14 5.72
N GLY A 158 5.54 -29.12 6.12
CA GLY A 158 5.44 -29.55 7.51
C GLY A 158 5.88 -31.00 7.68
N LEU A 159 6.36 -31.29 8.88
CA LEU A 159 6.72 -32.61 9.34
C LEU A 159 5.89 -32.97 10.56
N ILE A 160 5.23 -34.12 10.53
CA ILE A 160 4.56 -34.72 11.68
C ILE A 160 5.34 -35.95 12.08
N GLN A 161 5.68 -36.06 13.36
CA GLN A 161 6.36 -37.22 13.94
C GLN A 161 5.57 -37.74 15.12
N VAL A 162 5.37 -39.08 15.18
CA VAL A 162 4.87 -39.76 16.34
C VAL A 162 6.03 -39.97 17.32
N ASP A 163 6.00 -39.25 18.45
CA ASP A 163 7.16 -39.21 19.37
C ASP A 163 7.35 -40.51 20.16
N ASN A 164 6.24 -41.11 20.58
CA ASN A 164 6.25 -42.35 21.37
C ASN A 164 5.99 -43.61 20.53
N TYR A 165 6.39 -43.59 19.25
CA TYR A 165 6.14 -44.69 18.31
C TYR A 165 6.63 -46.04 18.82
N ASP A 166 7.87 -46.12 19.36
CA ASP A 166 8.48 -47.35 19.82
C ASP A 166 7.75 -47.94 21.04
N ASP A 167 7.27 -47.09 21.93
CA ASP A 167 6.47 -47.50 23.10
C ASP A 167 5.15 -48.12 22.68
N LEU A 168 4.49 -47.51 21.68
CA LEU A 168 3.24 -47.99 21.10
C LEU A 168 3.41 -49.31 20.33
N MET A 169 4.64 -49.60 19.88
CA MET A 169 4.98 -50.81 19.11
C MET A 169 5.29 -52.01 19.97
N THR A 170 5.46 -51.86 21.28
CA THR A 170 5.85 -52.95 22.18
C THR A 170 4.68 -53.89 22.50
N ASP A 171 3.45 -53.47 22.20
CA ASP A 171 2.24 -54.25 22.51
C ASP A 171 1.74 -55.13 21.33
N ARG A 172 0.77 -56.01 21.59
CA ARG A 172 0.33 -57.04 20.65
C ARG A 172 0.02 -56.52 19.24
N GLN A 173 0.47 -57.23 18.25
CA GLN A 173 0.49 -56.88 16.82
C GLN A 173 -0.88 -56.43 16.24
N PHE A 174 -1.99 -56.84 16.81
CA PHE A 174 -3.33 -56.49 16.36
C PHE A 174 -3.74 -55.03 16.72
N HIS A 175 -3.43 -54.60 17.93
CA HIS A 175 -3.73 -53.24 18.39
C HIS A 175 -2.88 -52.18 17.70
N ARG A 176 -1.62 -52.52 17.42
CA ARG A 176 -0.61 -51.71 16.76
C ARG A 176 -1.08 -51.19 15.40
N ASN A 177 -1.58 -52.04 14.54
CA ASN A 177 -2.02 -51.66 13.19
C ASN A 177 -3.28 -50.76 13.23
N SER A 178 -4.14 -51.00 14.18
CA SER A 178 -5.35 -50.19 14.38
C SER A 178 -5.02 -48.76 14.83
N VAL A 179 -4.12 -48.61 15.82
CA VAL A 179 -3.68 -47.29 16.31
C VAL A 179 -2.97 -46.50 15.20
N LEU A 180 -2.06 -47.12 14.45
CA LEU A 180 -1.36 -46.45 13.36
C LEU A 180 -2.30 -46.03 12.23
N SER A 181 -3.27 -46.88 11.88
CA SER A 181 -4.27 -46.52 10.86
C SER A 181 -5.13 -45.38 11.31
N GLU A 182 -5.50 -45.30 12.60
CA GLU A 182 -6.26 -44.18 13.13
C GLU A 182 -5.43 -42.90 13.18
N VAL A 183 -4.13 -42.95 13.56
CA VAL A 183 -3.21 -41.79 13.46
C VAL A 183 -3.11 -41.31 12.02
N GLU A 184 -2.90 -42.23 11.07
CA GLU A 184 -2.79 -41.87 9.66
C GLU A 184 -4.08 -41.25 9.14
N ARG A 185 -5.24 -41.74 9.55
CA ARG A 185 -6.53 -41.17 9.23
C ARG A 185 -6.66 -39.73 9.75
N ARG A 186 -6.29 -39.47 11.03
CA ARG A 186 -6.33 -38.13 11.62
C ARG A 186 -5.38 -37.17 10.91
N VAL A 187 -4.19 -37.64 10.59
CA VAL A 187 -3.20 -36.87 9.78
C VAL A 187 -3.78 -36.54 8.39
N SER A 188 -4.41 -37.54 7.75
CA SER A 188 -5.06 -37.34 6.44
C SER A 188 -6.16 -36.29 6.50
N ASP A 189 -7.05 -36.41 7.47
CA ASP A 189 -8.17 -35.48 7.65
C ASP A 189 -7.65 -34.05 7.91
N PHE A 190 -6.65 -33.91 8.78
CA PHE A 190 -6.02 -32.65 9.09
C PHE A 190 -5.36 -31.99 7.85
N VAL A 191 -4.57 -32.74 7.09
CA VAL A 191 -3.91 -32.20 5.90
C VAL A 191 -4.90 -31.89 4.78
N THR A 192 -5.95 -32.73 4.62
CA THR A 192 -7.00 -32.49 3.63
C THR A 192 -7.81 -31.24 3.97
N ALA A 193 -8.08 -30.96 5.23
CA ALA A 193 -8.75 -29.74 5.67
C ALA A 193 -7.98 -28.46 5.29
N MET A 194 -6.66 -28.57 5.20
CA MET A 194 -5.76 -27.48 4.72
C MET A 194 -5.59 -27.43 3.20
N GLU A 195 -6.31 -28.27 2.45
CA GLU A 195 -6.11 -28.43 1.01
C GLU A 195 -4.67 -28.88 0.65
N GLY A 196 -3.98 -29.50 1.60
CA GLY A 196 -2.61 -29.97 1.46
C GLY A 196 -2.52 -31.41 0.94
N VAL A 197 -1.30 -31.82 0.70
CA VAL A 197 -0.96 -33.21 0.39
C VAL A 197 0.05 -33.73 1.39
N TYR A 198 -0.07 -35.00 1.76
CA TYR A 198 0.89 -35.63 2.68
C TYR A 198 1.43 -36.93 2.12
N ARG A 199 2.56 -37.33 2.65
CA ARG A 199 3.14 -38.62 2.41
C ARG A 199 3.83 -39.15 3.67
N ARG A 200 3.50 -40.38 4.03
CA ARG A 200 4.26 -41.11 5.02
C ARG A 200 5.57 -41.59 4.38
N TYR A 201 6.71 -41.23 4.97
CA TYR A 201 8.04 -41.62 4.46
C TYR A 201 8.79 -42.52 5.43
N ASP A 202 8.33 -42.63 6.70
CA ASP A 202 8.84 -43.55 7.70
C ASP A 202 7.66 -44.07 8.54
N ASN A 203 7.89 -45.06 9.36
CA ASN A 203 6.85 -45.64 10.19
C ASN A 203 6.20 -44.67 11.16
N SER A 204 6.96 -43.70 11.66
CA SER A 204 6.51 -42.66 12.61
C SER A 204 6.44 -41.27 12.04
N LYS A 205 6.73 -41.08 10.75
CA LYS A 205 6.94 -39.76 10.18
C LYS A 205 6.14 -39.53 8.92
N PHE A 206 5.49 -38.37 8.88
CA PHE A 206 4.73 -37.87 7.74
C PHE A 206 5.27 -36.50 7.34
N PHE A 207 5.49 -36.29 6.09
CA PHE A 207 5.66 -34.92 5.61
C PHE A 207 4.42 -34.50 4.87
N PHE A 208 4.12 -33.21 4.93
CA PHE A 208 2.98 -32.63 4.23
C PHE A 208 3.34 -31.29 3.63
N VAL A 209 2.64 -30.91 2.57
CA VAL A 209 2.84 -29.65 1.86
C VAL A 209 1.49 -28.97 1.72
N PHE A 210 1.45 -27.69 2.00
CA PHE A 210 0.24 -26.87 1.94
C PHE A 210 0.61 -25.42 1.58
N GLU A 211 -0.35 -24.57 1.29
CA GLU A 211 -0.12 -23.16 0.97
C GLU A 211 0.07 -22.32 2.23
N ALA A 212 1.01 -21.38 2.20
CA ALA A 212 1.37 -20.53 3.34
C ALA A 212 0.17 -19.77 3.95
N LYS A 213 -0.84 -19.42 3.15
CA LYS A 213 -2.08 -18.78 3.63
C LYS A 213 -2.78 -19.54 4.76
N ARG A 214 -2.56 -20.87 4.86
CA ARG A 214 -3.20 -21.71 5.88
C ARG A 214 -2.49 -21.68 7.24
N ILE A 215 -1.28 -21.10 7.32
CA ILE A 215 -0.50 -21.03 8.58
C ILE A 215 -1.29 -20.30 9.67
N ALA A 216 -1.88 -19.14 9.32
CA ALA A 216 -2.66 -18.35 10.28
C ALA A 216 -3.89 -19.12 10.82
N GLU A 217 -4.54 -19.93 10.00
CA GLU A 217 -5.65 -20.80 10.40
C GLU A 217 -5.18 -21.88 11.38
N LEU A 218 -4.02 -22.49 11.11
CA LEU A 218 -3.42 -23.50 11.98
C LEU A 218 -3.06 -22.93 13.36
N GLU A 219 -2.49 -21.74 13.39
CA GLU A 219 -2.16 -21.06 14.65
C GLU A 219 -3.41 -20.75 15.47
N GLN A 220 -4.48 -20.27 14.83
CA GLN A 220 -5.77 -19.99 15.49
C GLN A 220 -6.41 -21.26 16.07
N GLN A 221 -6.34 -22.36 15.34
CA GLN A 221 -6.87 -23.66 15.76
C GLN A 221 -5.96 -24.39 16.77
N ARG A 222 -4.81 -23.79 17.12
CA ARG A 222 -3.83 -24.36 18.07
C ARG A 222 -3.42 -25.79 17.73
N PHE A 223 -3.36 -26.13 16.44
CA PHE A 223 -3.00 -27.46 15.98
C PHE A 223 -3.86 -28.56 16.62
N THR A 224 -5.17 -28.49 16.42
CA THR A 224 -6.17 -29.43 17.01
C THR A 224 -5.79 -30.91 16.83
N LEU A 225 -5.04 -31.26 15.77
CA LEU A 225 -4.54 -32.59 15.54
C LEU A 225 -3.78 -33.15 16.76
N LEU A 226 -3.02 -32.34 17.50
CA LEU A 226 -2.27 -32.78 18.67
C LEU A 226 -3.19 -33.29 19.79
N ASP A 227 -4.34 -32.67 19.96
CA ASP A 227 -5.32 -33.08 20.98
C ASP A 227 -6.16 -34.25 20.48
N GLU A 228 -6.58 -34.25 19.23
CA GLU A 228 -7.35 -35.32 18.62
C GLU A 228 -6.61 -36.68 18.63
N VAL A 229 -5.30 -36.65 18.43
CA VAL A 229 -4.48 -37.86 18.42
C VAL A 229 -4.29 -38.42 19.83
N ARG A 230 -4.28 -37.56 20.87
CA ARG A 230 -4.20 -37.98 22.27
C ARG A 230 -5.45 -38.77 22.74
N GLU A 231 -6.58 -38.54 22.08
CA GLU A 231 -7.85 -39.23 22.38
C GLU A 231 -7.93 -40.65 21.77
N ILE A 232 -6.97 -41.04 20.94
CA ILE A 232 -6.94 -42.38 20.33
C ILE A 232 -6.76 -43.43 21.43
N ASP A 233 -7.70 -44.37 21.49
CA ASP A 233 -7.58 -45.51 22.40
C ASP A 233 -6.45 -46.47 21.92
N THR A 234 -5.37 -46.48 22.65
CA THR A 234 -4.22 -47.33 22.39
C THR A 234 -4.35 -48.75 23.03
N GLY A 235 -5.36 -48.96 23.88
CA GLY A 235 -5.51 -50.19 24.68
C GLY A 235 -4.46 -50.34 25.79
N THR A 236 -3.46 -49.48 25.85
CA THR A 236 -2.37 -49.47 26.85
C THR A 236 -2.56 -48.40 27.92
N GLY A 237 -3.48 -47.48 27.70
CA GLY A 237 -3.69 -46.31 28.56
C GLY A 237 -2.64 -45.21 28.36
N GLN A 238 -1.68 -45.39 27.48
CA GLN A 238 -0.72 -44.35 27.10
C GLN A 238 -1.27 -43.54 25.90
N PRO A 239 -1.34 -42.21 25.97
CA PRO A 239 -1.80 -41.40 24.84
C PRO A 239 -0.76 -41.40 23.71
N VAL A 240 -1.22 -41.28 22.47
CA VAL A 240 -0.32 -41.01 21.33
C VAL A 240 0.16 -39.55 21.41
N THR A 241 1.46 -39.35 21.23
CA THR A 241 2.07 -38.01 21.22
C THR A 241 2.66 -37.71 19.85
N LEU A 242 2.37 -36.50 19.36
CA LEU A 242 2.90 -35.97 18.07
C LEU A 242 3.68 -34.70 18.27
N SER A 243 4.70 -34.54 17.45
CA SER A 243 5.37 -33.24 17.19
C SER A 243 5.11 -32.80 15.76
N ILE A 244 4.82 -31.50 15.60
CA ILE A 244 4.64 -30.86 14.30
C ILE A 244 5.70 -29.79 14.14
N SER A 245 6.44 -29.84 13.03
CA SER A 245 7.41 -28.81 12.65
C SER A 245 7.04 -28.27 11.29
N ILE A 246 7.02 -26.95 11.14
CA ILE A 246 6.66 -26.26 9.89
C ILE A 246 7.86 -25.40 9.48
N GLY A 247 8.24 -25.50 8.21
CA GLY A 247 9.28 -24.70 7.58
C GLY A 247 8.70 -23.93 6.39
N VAL A 248 9.03 -22.64 6.29
CA VAL A 248 8.66 -21.73 5.21
C VAL A 248 9.91 -21.41 4.39
#